data_bf1758548253cdc9749f375a9bebaa82
#
_entry.id   bf1758548253cdc9749f375a9bebaa82
#
_cell.length_a   1.000
_cell.length_b   1.000
_cell.length_c   1.000
_cell.angle_alpha   90.00
_cell.angle_beta   90.00
_cell.angle_gamma   90.00
#
_symmetry.space_group_name_H-M   'P 1'
#
loop_
_entity.id
_entity.type
_entity.pdbx_description
1 polymer ?
#
loop_
_entity_poly.entity_id
_entity_poly.type
_entity_poly.pdbx_seq_one_letter_code
_entity_poly.pdbx_strand_id
1 'polypeptide(L)'
;MKPAEVSTPSDREVLVKRSFDAPVNLVWQAYTDPTLMRRWLTAMPGWSMPVCEMATHVGGKYRWRWRDNENGQEFGFTGEMLEVALHSKIVHTQSYDPGDCDFGSMGGEPSIITVTFNETNGITNGATSIKFASKADRDAAMSTGMTDGMEMSYKQLDGVLAR
;
A
#
# COMPACT_ATOMS: atom_id res chain seq x y z
N MET A 1 11.22 9.36 11.38
CA MET A 1 9.78 9.60 11.69
C MET A 1 9.25 8.51 12.62
N LYS A 2 8.22 8.82 13.35
CA LYS A 2 7.57 7.85 14.23
C LYS A 2 6.96 6.70 13.40
N PRO A 3 6.90 5.48 13.95
CA PRO A 3 6.21 4.38 13.29
C PRO A 3 4.74 4.70 13.02
N ALA A 4 4.15 3.97 12.09
CA ALA A 4 2.75 4.11 11.75
C ALA A 4 1.84 3.82 12.95
N GLU A 5 0.76 4.59 13.05
CA GLU A 5 -0.29 4.35 14.02
C GLU A 5 -1.40 3.54 13.35
N VAL A 6 -1.74 2.41 13.95
CA VAL A 6 -2.75 1.50 13.43
C VAL A 6 -3.97 1.50 14.33
N SER A 7 -5.16 1.64 13.73
CA SER A 7 -6.42 1.56 14.44
C SER A 7 -7.46 0.81 13.60
N THR A 8 -8.53 0.39 14.25
CA THR A 8 -9.64 -0.31 13.60
C THR A 8 -10.94 0.44 13.91
N PRO A 9 -11.24 1.49 13.09
CA PRO A 9 -12.39 2.37 13.36
C PRO A 9 -13.75 1.65 13.30
N SER A 10 -13.82 0.54 12.57
CA SER A 10 -15.03 -0.30 12.52
C SER A 10 -14.62 -1.76 12.33
N ASP A 11 -15.62 -2.66 12.33
CA ASP A 11 -15.37 -4.10 12.16
C ASP A 11 -14.74 -4.44 10.81
N ARG A 12 -14.89 -3.58 9.83
CA ARG A 12 -14.42 -3.82 8.45
C ARG A 12 -13.22 -2.98 8.05
N GLU A 13 -12.76 -2.08 8.92
CA GLU A 13 -11.76 -1.09 8.55
C GLU A 13 -10.46 -1.24 9.33
N VAL A 14 -9.36 -0.95 8.63
CA VAL A 14 -8.05 -0.71 9.24
C VAL A 14 -7.63 0.68 8.79
N LEU A 15 -7.19 1.50 9.72
CA LEU A 15 -6.67 2.84 9.44
C LEU A 15 -5.22 2.89 9.86
N VAL A 16 -4.35 3.26 8.93
CA VAL A 16 -2.90 3.38 9.16
C VAL A 16 -2.50 4.82 8.87
N LYS A 17 -1.97 5.51 9.88
CA LYS A 17 -1.49 6.89 9.74
C LYS A 17 0.02 6.93 9.87
N ARG A 18 0.67 7.62 8.96
CA ARG A 18 2.13 7.74 8.95
C ARG A 18 2.52 9.10 8.40
N SER A 19 3.45 9.76 9.09
CA SER A 19 4.01 11.03 8.62
C SER A 19 5.34 10.80 7.92
N PHE A 20 5.67 11.66 6.96
CA PHE A 20 6.90 11.63 6.18
C PHE A 20 7.54 13.01 6.18
N ASP A 21 8.86 13.05 6.37
CA ASP A 21 9.63 14.30 6.38
C ASP A 21 9.95 14.71 4.95
N ALA A 22 8.92 15.09 4.21
CA ALA A 22 9.02 15.54 2.84
C ALA A 22 7.74 16.28 2.43
N PRO A 23 7.83 17.22 1.46
CA PRO A 23 6.65 17.89 0.95
C PRO A 23 5.75 16.91 0.18
N VAL A 24 4.46 17.26 0.10
CA VAL A 24 3.43 16.35 -0.44
C VAL A 24 3.67 15.97 -1.91
N ASN A 25 4.23 16.87 -2.70
CA ASN A 25 4.51 16.55 -4.11
C ASN A 25 5.53 15.40 -4.25
N LEU A 26 6.51 15.33 -3.37
CA LEU A 26 7.48 14.22 -3.37
C LEU A 26 6.87 12.92 -2.87
N VAL A 27 6.05 12.99 -1.83
CA VAL A 27 5.34 11.81 -1.31
C VAL A 27 4.36 11.28 -2.37
N TRP A 28 3.61 12.18 -3.00
CA TRP A 28 2.71 11.81 -4.09
C TRP A 28 3.46 11.10 -5.22
N GLN A 29 4.59 11.67 -5.63
CA GLN A 29 5.40 11.07 -6.69
C GLN A 29 5.86 9.65 -6.32
N ALA A 30 6.27 9.46 -5.07
CA ALA A 30 6.68 8.13 -4.59
C ALA A 30 5.52 7.12 -4.58
N TYR A 31 4.29 7.58 -4.40
CA TYR A 31 3.09 6.73 -4.41
C TYR A 31 2.54 6.44 -5.80
N THR A 32 2.96 7.18 -6.82
CA THR A 32 2.34 7.11 -8.15
C THR A 32 3.33 6.77 -9.28
N ASP A 33 4.62 6.96 -9.07
CA ASP A 33 5.66 6.62 -10.05
C ASP A 33 6.14 5.18 -9.81
N PRO A 34 5.87 4.24 -10.74
CA PRO A 34 6.28 2.84 -10.56
C PRO A 34 7.78 2.65 -10.31
N THR A 35 8.63 3.49 -10.89
CA THR A 35 10.08 3.44 -10.67
C THR A 35 10.43 3.70 -9.20
N LEU A 36 9.77 4.69 -8.59
CA LEU A 36 9.95 4.99 -7.18
C LEU A 36 9.24 3.96 -6.28
N MET A 37 8.05 3.54 -6.68
CA MET A 37 7.26 2.55 -5.92
C MET A 37 8.05 1.26 -5.69
N ARG A 38 8.77 0.78 -6.69
CA ARG A 38 9.61 -0.43 -6.56
C ARG A 38 10.66 -0.28 -5.48
N ARG A 39 11.13 0.93 -5.21
CA ARG A 39 12.19 1.18 -4.25
C ARG A 39 11.73 1.07 -2.80
N TRP A 40 10.44 1.26 -2.53
CA TRP A 40 9.96 1.21 -1.15
C TRP A 40 8.89 0.14 -0.90
N LEU A 41 8.15 -0.29 -1.91
CA LEU A 41 7.18 -1.38 -1.74
C LEU A 41 7.86 -2.76 -1.65
N THR A 42 9.12 -2.88 -2.06
CA THR A 42 9.89 -4.13 -1.94
C THR A 42 10.75 -4.07 -0.68
N ALA A 43 10.11 -4.15 0.49
CA ALA A 43 10.80 -4.00 1.77
C ALA A 43 11.28 -5.32 2.37
N MET A 44 10.80 -6.45 1.89
CA MET A 44 11.16 -7.76 2.44
C MET A 44 12.51 -8.24 1.87
N PRO A 45 13.49 -8.60 2.74
CA PRO A 45 14.75 -9.15 2.26
C PRO A 45 14.54 -10.43 1.46
N GLY A 46 15.24 -10.57 0.34
CA GLY A 46 15.14 -11.75 -0.52
C GLY A 46 13.94 -11.73 -1.48
N TRP A 47 13.19 -10.65 -1.51
CA TRP A 47 12.07 -10.47 -2.43
C TRP A 47 12.37 -9.39 -3.45
N SER A 48 11.75 -9.51 -4.62
CA SER A 48 11.79 -8.49 -5.68
C SER A 48 10.36 -8.20 -6.15
N MET A 49 10.23 -7.16 -6.96
CA MET A 49 8.93 -6.74 -7.50
C MET A 49 8.98 -6.79 -9.03
N PRO A 50 8.74 -7.97 -9.63
CA PRO A 50 8.83 -8.12 -11.09
C PRO A 50 7.80 -7.32 -11.86
N VAL A 51 6.64 -7.03 -11.26
CA VAL A 51 5.60 -6.22 -11.88
C VAL A 51 5.24 -5.08 -10.96
N CYS A 52 5.31 -3.86 -11.47
CA CYS A 52 4.83 -2.66 -10.79
C CYS A 52 4.27 -1.73 -11.86
N GLU A 53 2.98 -1.83 -12.09
CA GLU A 53 2.26 -1.04 -13.08
C GLU A 53 1.15 -0.29 -12.38
N MET A 54 0.99 0.99 -12.70
CA MET A 54 -0.05 1.82 -12.11
C MET A 54 -0.41 2.97 -13.03
N ALA A 55 -1.68 3.06 -13.41
CA ALA A 55 -2.23 4.17 -14.17
C ALA A 55 -3.02 5.06 -13.21
N THR A 56 -2.45 6.20 -12.82
CA THR A 56 -2.99 7.07 -11.78
C THR A 56 -3.98 8.07 -12.36
N HIS A 57 -5.13 7.57 -12.77
CA HIS A 57 -6.29 8.36 -13.21
C HIS A 57 -7.54 7.52 -12.98
N VAL A 58 -8.70 8.16 -12.89
CA VAL A 58 -9.97 7.45 -12.70
C VAL A 58 -10.15 6.43 -13.83
N GLY A 59 -10.46 5.20 -13.47
CA GLY A 59 -10.57 4.08 -14.40
C GLY A 59 -9.24 3.42 -14.73
N GLY A 60 -8.12 4.00 -14.30
CA GLY A 60 -6.81 3.39 -14.48
C GLY A 60 -6.67 2.14 -13.61
N LYS A 61 -5.84 1.21 -14.08
CA LYS A 61 -5.62 -0.05 -13.37
C LYS A 61 -4.19 -0.14 -12.85
N TYR A 62 -4.02 -0.94 -11.80
CA TYR A 62 -2.69 -1.24 -11.31
C TYR A 62 -2.53 -2.73 -11.13
N ARG A 63 -1.26 -3.17 -11.17
CA ARG A 63 -0.88 -4.54 -10.91
C ARG A 63 0.47 -4.53 -10.23
N TRP A 64 0.54 -5.13 -9.06
CA TRP A 64 1.77 -5.30 -8.29
C TRP A 64 2.00 -6.77 -8.06
N ARG A 65 3.24 -7.24 -8.30
CA ARG A 65 3.62 -8.61 -8.00
C ARG A 65 4.96 -8.62 -7.30
N TRP A 66 5.06 -9.45 -6.30
CA TRP A 66 6.30 -9.69 -5.56
C TRP A 66 6.74 -11.11 -5.79
N ARG A 67 8.04 -11.31 -5.86
CA ARG A 67 8.66 -12.61 -6.10
C ARG A 67 9.65 -12.93 -4.99
N ASP A 68 9.54 -14.13 -4.41
CA ASP A 68 10.55 -14.69 -3.53
C ASP A 68 11.71 -15.17 -4.39
N ASN A 69 12.87 -14.52 -4.28
CA ASN A 69 14.03 -14.83 -5.12
C ASN A 69 14.66 -16.19 -4.80
N GLU A 70 14.35 -16.76 -3.64
CA GLU A 70 14.86 -18.05 -3.24
C GLU A 70 14.12 -19.21 -3.93
N ASN A 71 12.79 -19.16 -3.94
CA ASN A 71 11.97 -20.26 -4.49
C ASN A 71 11.18 -19.89 -5.75
N GLY A 72 11.20 -18.63 -6.17
CA GLY A 72 10.52 -18.17 -7.38
C GLY A 72 9.00 -18.00 -7.25
N GLN A 73 8.44 -18.17 -6.07
CA GLN A 73 7.00 -17.99 -5.86
C GLN A 73 6.62 -16.52 -5.91
N GLU A 74 5.45 -16.24 -6.47
CA GLU A 74 4.95 -14.87 -6.63
C GLU A 74 3.55 -14.74 -6.09
N PHE A 75 3.24 -13.52 -5.62
CA PHE A 75 1.88 -13.08 -5.30
C PHE A 75 1.76 -11.60 -5.61
N GLY A 76 0.56 -11.07 -5.58
CA GLY A 76 0.38 -9.65 -5.81
C GLY A 76 -1.03 -9.15 -5.55
N PHE A 77 -1.25 -7.93 -6.01
CA PHE A 77 -2.54 -7.27 -5.94
C PHE A 77 -2.85 -6.59 -7.26
N THR A 78 -4.14 -6.50 -7.57
CA THR A 78 -4.65 -5.77 -8.72
C THR A 78 -5.80 -4.87 -8.28
N GLY A 79 -6.09 -3.85 -9.06
CA GLY A 79 -7.21 -2.98 -8.75
C GLY A 79 -7.43 -1.90 -9.80
N GLU A 80 -8.40 -1.03 -9.50
CA GLU A 80 -8.81 0.06 -10.37
C GLU A 80 -8.92 1.35 -9.56
N MET A 81 -8.48 2.47 -10.14
CA MET A 81 -8.59 3.79 -9.52
C MET A 81 -10.02 4.28 -9.60
N LEU A 82 -10.62 4.58 -8.45
CA LEU A 82 -11.98 5.09 -8.34
C LEU A 82 -12.02 6.61 -8.19
N GLU A 83 -11.01 7.18 -7.54
CA GLU A 83 -10.90 8.63 -7.34
C GLU A 83 -9.42 9.01 -7.28
N VAL A 84 -9.05 10.09 -7.94
CA VAL A 84 -7.68 10.63 -7.90
C VAL A 84 -7.78 12.14 -7.79
N ALA A 85 -7.26 12.70 -6.70
CA ALA A 85 -7.16 14.14 -6.49
C ALA A 85 -5.70 14.47 -6.23
N LEU A 86 -5.07 15.18 -7.15
CA LEU A 86 -3.63 15.45 -7.15
C LEU A 86 -3.15 15.96 -5.78
N HIS A 87 -2.13 15.33 -5.24
CA HIS A 87 -1.48 15.66 -3.96
C HIS A 87 -2.38 15.53 -2.73
N SER A 88 -3.60 14.99 -2.86
CA SER A 88 -4.50 14.93 -1.71
C SER A 88 -5.16 13.56 -1.47
N LYS A 89 -5.54 12.83 -2.53
CA LYS A 89 -6.34 11.62 -2.31
C LYS A 89 -6.25 10.64 -3.47
N ILE A 90 -6.17 9.36 -3.13
CA ILE A 90 -6.33 8.25 -4.08
C ILE A 90 -7.30 7.25 -3.47
N VAL A 91 -8.31 6.84 -4.23
CA VAL A 91 -9.21 5.73 -3.84
C VAL A 91 -9.12 4.67 -4.91
N HIS A 92 -8.87 3.43 -4.51
CA HIS A 92 -8.81 2.32 -5.45
C HIS A 92 -9.33 1.03 -4.82
N THR A 93 -9.72 0.09 -5.66
CA THR A 93 -10.02 -1.26 -5.23
C THR A 93 -8.71 -2.03 -5.04
N GLN A 94 -8.75 -3.11 -4.28
CA GLN A 94 -7.62 -4.02 -4.15
C GLN A 94 -8.11 -5.45 -4.07
N SER A 95 -7.66 -6.26 -5.03
CA SER A 95 -7.93 -7.69 -5.07
C SER A 95 -6.63 -8.44 -4.94
N TYR A 96 -6.62 -9.47 -4.10
CA TYR A 96 -5.46 -10.33 -3.95
C TYR A 96 -5.28 -11.22 -5.17
N ASP A 97 -4.05 -11.24 -5.72
CA ASP A 97 -3.65 -12.12 -6.81
C ASP A 97 -2.65 -13.13 -6.24
N PRO A 98 -3.08 -14.34 -5.87
CA PRO A 98 -2.26 -15.26 -5.08
C PRO A 98 -1.05 -15.83 -5.84
N GLY A 99 -1.13 -15.93 -7.17
CA GLY A 99 -0.07 -16.58 -7.90
C GLY A 99 0.25 -17.96 -7.31
N ASP A 100 1.52 -18.15 -6.92
CA ASP A 100 1.99 -19.40 -6.32
C ASP A 100 1.99 -19.36 -4.79
N CYS A 101 1.81 -18.21 -4.19
CA CYS A 101 1.84 -18.05 -2.73
C CYS A 101 0.45 -18.14 -2.16
N ASP A 102 0.30 -18.97 -1.13
CA ASP A 102 -0.95 -19.08 -0.39
C ASP A 102 -0.76 -18.50 1.00
N PHE A 103 -1.35 -17.32 1.23
CA PHE A 103 -1.39 -16.69 2.54
C PHE A 103 -2.72 -16.98 3.25
N GLY A 104 -3.38 -18.08 2.90
CA GLY A 104 -4.60 -18.55 3.55
C GLY A 104 -5.80 -17.73 3.13
N SER A 105 -6.29 -16.89 4.02
CA SER A 105 -7.57 -16.20 3.88
C SER A 105 -7.49 -14.79 3.31
N MET A 106 -6.41 -14.44 2.58
CA MET A 106 -6.33 -13.12 1.93
C MET A 106 -7.21 -13.00 0.69
N GLY A 107 -7.73 -14.10 0.15
CA GLY A 107 -8.68 -14.07 -0.94
C GLY A 107 -10.02 -13.52 -0.49
N GLY A 108 -10.97 -13.37 -1.40
CA GLY A 108 -12.32 -12.90 -1.13
C GLY A 108 -12.67 -11.68 -1.95
N GLU A 109 -13.67 -10.91 -1.47
CA GLU A 109 -14.11 -9.70 -2.17
C GLU A 109 -13.04 -8.62 -2.14
N PRO A 110 -12.97 -7.77 -3.19
CA PRO A 110 -12.04 -6.64 -3.20
C PRO A 110 -12.25 -5.72 -2.00
N SER A 111 -11.15 -5.21 -1.46
CA SER A 111 -11.19 -4.14 -0.48
C SER A 111 -11.14 -2.79 -1.18
N ILE A 112 -11.53 -1.73 -0.47
CA ILE A 112 -11.43 -0.35 -0.94
C ILE A 112 -10.34 0.33 -0.13
N ILE A 113 -9.34 0.86 -0.82
CA ILE A 113 -8.23 1.55 -0.20
C ILE A 113 -8.40 3.05 -0.45
N THR A 114 -8.35 3.85 0.60
CA THR A 114 -8.36 5.31 0.51
C THR A 114 -7.08 5.83 1.13
N VAL A 115 -6.27 6.50 0.33
CA VAL A 115 -5.03 7.15 0.79
C VAL A 115 -5.23 8.64 0.70
N THR A 116 -5.03 9.35 1.82
CA THR A 116 -5.10 10.80 1.87
C THR A 116 -3.78 11.39 2.31
N PHE A 117 -3.49 12.59 1.83
CA PHE A 117 -2.26 13.32 2.12
C PHE A 117 -2.58 14.73 2.58
N ASN A 118 -1.88 15.20 3.60
CA ASN A 118 -2.00 16.55 4.12
C ASN A 118 -0.60 17.02 4.54
N GLU A 119 -0.13 18.12 3.95
CA GLU A 119 1.18 18.68 4.29
C GLU A 119 1.02 19.83 5.28
N THR A 120 1.89 19.84 6.29
CA THR A 120 2.01 20.95 7.24
C THR A 120 3.50 21.18 7.51
N ASN A 121 3.99 22.38 7.18
CA ASN A 121 5.39 22.77 7.43
C ASN A 121 6.42 21.78 6.84
N GLY A 122 6.18 21.31 5.61
CA GLY A 122 7.10 20.43 4.92
C GLY A 122 7.02 18.95 5.35
N ILE A 123 6.08 18.63 6.22
CA ILE A 123 5.83 17.26 6.66
C ILE A 123 4.50 16.80 6.10
N THR A 124 4.48 15.67 5.41
CA THR A 124 3.26 15.10 4.86
C THR A 124 2.69 14.06 5.80
N ASN A 125 1.44 14.26 6.19
CA ASN A 125 0.69 13.29 6.98
C ASN A 125 -0.13 12.42 6.02
N GLY A 126 0.20 11.12 5.97
CA GLY A 126 -0.51 10.16 5.16
C GLY A 126 -1.47 9.32 6.01
N ALA A 127 -2.64 9.04 5.46
CA ALA A 127 -3.59 8.14 6.09
C ALA A 127 -4.08 7.14 5.04
N THR A 128 -3.95 5.85 5.35
CA THR A 128 -4.42 4.77 4.50
C THR A 128 -5.55 4.05 5.22
N SER A 129 -6.75 4.15 4.65
CA SER A 129 -7.92 3.43 5.14
C SER A 129 -8.17 2.23 4.24
N ILE A 130 -8.28 1.07 4.84
CA ILE A 130 -8.58 -0.18 4.12
C ILE A 130 -9.93 -0.65 4.61
N LYS A 131 -10.92 -0.70 3.69
CA LYS A 131 -12.26 -1.16 4.01
C LYS A 131 -12.48 -2.50 3.35
N PHE A 132 -12.66 -3.52 4.19
CA PHE A 132 -12.90 -4.90 3.75
C PHE A 132 -14.39 -5.17 3.57
N ALA A 133 -14.71 -6.22 2.81
CA ALA A 133 -16.09 -6.62 2.57
C ALA A 133 -16.77 -7.17 3.84
N SER A 134 -15.99 -7.72 4.77
CA SER A 134 -16.49 -8.30 6.01
C SER A 134 -15.48 -8.18 7.14
N LYS A 135 -15.95 -8.36 8.38
CA LYS A 135 -15.07 -8.46 9.55
C LYS A 135 -14.11 -9.64 9.41
N ALA A 136 -14.59 -10.77 8.88
CA ALA A 136 -13.76 -11.96 8.68
C ALA A 136 -12.60 -11.68 7.73
N ASP A 137 -12.85 -10.96 6.63
CA ASP A 137 -11.82 -10.59 5.67
C ASP A 137 -10.80 -9.65 6.32
N ARG A 138 -11.26 -8.68 7.12
CA ARG A 138 -10.38 -7.78 7.86
C ARG A 138 -9.48 -8.53 8.82
N ASP A 139 -10.07 -9.40 9.62
CA ASP A 139 -9.31 -10.17 10.62
C ASP A 139 -8.29 -11.11 9.97
N ALA A 140 -8.67 -11.71 8.84
CA ALA A 140 -7.77 -12.56 8.06
C ALA A 140 -6.57 -11.78 7.54
N ALA A 141 -6.78 -10.59 6.98
CA ALA A 141 -5.70 -9.74 6.48
C ALA A 141 -4.79 -9.30 7.63
N MET A 142 -5.34 -8.89 8.76
CA MET A 142 -4.56 -8.48 9.93
C MET A 142 -3.68 -9.62 10.45
N SER A 143 -4.16 -10.86 10.40
CA SER A 143 -3.41 -12.02 10.87
C SER A 143 -2.18 -12.34 10.03
N THR A 144 -2.06 -11.77 8.83
CA THR A 144 -0.89 -11.97 7.96
C THR A 144 0.32 -11.13 8.36
N GLY A 145 0.16 -10.20 9.31
CA GLY A 145 1.20 -9.24 9.67
C GLY A 145 1.29 -8.06 8.70
N MET A 146 0.19 -7.75 7.99
CA MET A 146 0.21 -6.73 6.94
C MET A 146 0.62 -5.34 7.45
N THR A 147 0.25 -4.97 8.68
CA THR A 147 0.60 -3.64 9.20
C THR A 147 2.09 -3.54 9.53
N ASP A 148 2.72 -4.61 9.96
CA ASP A 148 4.17 -4.65 10.13
C ASP A 148 4.88 -4.55 8.78
N GLY A 149 4.35 -5.23 7.76
CA GLY A 149 4.85 -5.12 6.39
C GLY A 149 4.72 -3.70 5.85
N MET A 150 3.61 -3.03 6.11
CA MET A 150 3.41 -1.63 5.73
C MET A 150 4.46 -0.73 6.40
N GLU A 151 4.75 -0.90 7.68
CA GLU A 151 5.77 -0.09 8.36
C GLU A 151 7.16 -0.35 7.79
N MET A 152 7.50 -1.59 7.44
CA MET A 152 8.76 -1.90 6.77
C MET A 152 8.88 -1.13 5.44
N SER A 153 7.80 -1.07 4.67
CA SER A 153 7.75 -0.30 3.43
C SER A 153 7.88 1.20 3.69
N TYR A 154 7.22 1.71 4.72
CA TYR A 154 7.32 3.13 5.08
C TYR A 154 8.75 3.52 5.50
N LYS A 155 9.46 2.65 6.20
CA LYS A 155 10.88 2.89 6.53
C LYS A 155 11.74 2.98 5.27
N GLN A 156 11.47 2.14 4.28
CA GLN A 156 12.14 2.24 2.99
C GLN A 156 11.78 3.55 2.29
N LEU A 157 10.51 3.96 2.37
CA LEU A 157 10.06 5.22 1.80
C LEU A 157 10.75 6.42 2.46
N ASP A 158 10.97 6.39 3.77
CA ASP A 158 11.76 7.43 4.45
C ASP A 158 13.13 7.59 3.78
N GLY A 159 13.79 6.49 3.44
CA GLY A 159 15.07 6.51 2.74
C GLY A 159 14.98 7.06 1.32
N VAL A 160 13.91 6.75 0.60
CA VAL A 160 13.68 7.27 -0.76
C VAL A 160 13.43 8.78 -0.74
N LEU A 161 12.74 9.27 0.30
CA LEU A 161 12.41 10.69 0.45
C LEU A 161 13.56 11.51 1.04
N ALA A 162 14.53 10.86 1.70
CA ALA A 162 15.70 11.53 2.24
C ALA A 162 16.61 12.02 1.10
N ARG A 163 17.03 13.27 1.17
CA ARG A 163 17.82 13.89 0.12
C ARG A 163 19.03 14.61 0.67
#